data_9388aa86f1021cc040eb95f76e197aa9
#
_entry.id   9388aa86f1021cc040eb95f76e197aa9
#
_cell.length_a   1.000
_cell.length_b   1.000
_cell.length_c   1.000
_cell.angle_alpha   90.00
_cell.angle_beta   90.00
_cell.angle_gamma   90.00
#
_symmetry.space_group_name_H-M   'P 1'
#
loop_
_entity.id
_entity.type
_entity.pdbx_description
1 polymer ?
#
loop_
_entity_poly.entity_id
_entity_poly.type
_entity_poly.pdbx_seq_one_letter_code
_entity_poly.pdbx_strand_id
1 'polypeptide(L)'
;MSSSDRRTFLRLAGLSLGGAVLAGCGFTPVYGPEGGGTRLMGHVRPDDPKTRDDFYFTRRISERLDPVSVPRYRLGYTITTDSLGEAVSPTNATTRYSLTGNCDYVLRDGGTNAVLLAGRVAGFTSWSASGTVVASDAAEEDAHRRLMAILADNLVTRLTAQASTLPQ
;
A
#
# COMPACT_ATOMS: atom_id res chain seq x y z
N MET A 1 47.75 -10.84 33.96
CA MET A 1 46.58 -10.51 33.08
C MET A 1 45.93 -9.24 33.66
N SER A 2 46.04 -8.16 32.90
CA SER A 2 45.62 -6.83 33.35
C SER A 2 44.07 -6.74 33.33
N SER A 3 43.50 -5.91 34.19
CA SER A 3 42.05 -5.70 34.32
C SER A 3 41.44 -5.08 33.06
N SER A 4 42.26 -4.48 32.17
CA SER A 4 41.90 -3.95 30.87
C SER A 4 41.57 -5.07 29.84
N ASP A 5 42.30 -6.19 29.88
CA ASP A 5 42.06 -7.32 28.95
C ASP A 5 40.71 -8.00 29.20
N ARG A 6 40.29 -8.12 30.47
CA ARG A 6 38.97 -8.67 30.82
C ARG A 6 37.81 -7.80 30.33
N ARG A 7 37.95 -6.47 30.44
CA ARG A 7 36.93 -5.53 29.97
C ARG A 7 36.80 -5.53 28.47
N THR A 8 37.91 -5.63 27.74
CA THR A 8 37.92 -5.70 26.27
C THR A 8 37.33 -7.03 25.80
N PHE A 9 37.64 -8.14 26.46
CA PHE A 9 37.04 -9.45 26.15
C PHE A 9 35.53 -9.48 26.37
N LEU A 10 35.02 -8.92 27.47
CA LEU A 10 33.60 -8.86 27.76
C LEU A 10 32.84 -7.93 26.77
N ARG A 11 33.46 -6.85 26.31
CA ARG A 11 32.87 -5.99 25.28
C ARG A 11 32.80 -6.67 23.92
N LEU A 12 33.85 -7.37 23.52
CA LEU A 12 33.87 -8.15 22.27
C LEU A 12 32.87 -9.32 22.30
N ALA A 13 32.78 -10.04 23.41
CA ALA A 13 31.81 -11.14 23.60
C ALA A 13 30.36 -10.61 23.60
N GLY A 14 30.09 -9.45 24.20
CA GLY A 14 28.77 -8.79 24.16
C GLY A 14 28.37 -8.31 22.77
N LEU A 15 29.31 -7.77 21.99
CA LEU A 15 29.05 -7.37 20.60
C LEU A 15 28.78 -8.57 19.69
N SER A 16 29.50 -9.68 19.84
CA SER A 16 29.31 -10.87 19.02
C SER A 16 27.99 -11.59 19.36
N LEU A 17 27.58 -11.62 20.62
CA LEU A 17 26.29 -12.19 21.04
C LEU A 17 25.10 -11.31 20.54
N GLY A 18 25.22 -9.98 20.62
CA GLY A 18 24.23 -9.04 20.09
C GLY A 18 24.05 -9.15 18.57
N GLY A 19 25.15 -9.33 17.83
CA GLY A 19 25.11 -9.55 16.39
C GLY A 19 24.42 -10.85 15.96
N ALA A 20 24.63 -11.94 16.70
CA ALA A 20 24.03 -13.23 16.44
C ALA A 20 22.50 -13.26 16.67
N VAL A 21 22.00 -12.52 17.65
CA VAL A 21 20.56 -12.41 17.94
C VAL A 21 19.82 -11.61 16.84
N LEU A 22 20.44 -10.57 16.27
CA LEU A 22 19.85 -9.81 15.18
C LEU A 22 19.84 -10.60 13.85
N ALA A 23 20.82 -11.46 13.60
CA ALA A 23 20.86 -12.32 12.41
C ALA A 23 19.80 -13.44 12.45
N GLY A 24 19.31 -13.83 13.63
CA GLY A 24 18.31 -14.89 13.81
C GLY A 24 16.87 -14.48 13.52
N CYS A 25 16.56 -13.19 13.33
CA CYS A 25 15.19 -12.70 13.12
C CYS A 25 14.61 -12.99 11.72
N GLY A 26 15.33 -13.62 10.80
CA GLY A 26 14.82 -14.02 9.47
C GLY A 26 14.27 -12.85 8.64
N PHE A 27 14.69 -11.61 8.95
CA PHE A 27 14.21 -10.41 8.25
C PHE A 27 14.80 -10.36 6.83
N THR A 28 13.99 -10.67 5.85
CA THR A 28 14.35 -10.48 4.44
C THR A 28 13.87 -9.11 3.98
N PRO A 29 14.76 -8.20 3.54
CA PRO A 29 14.34 -6.90 3.01
C PRO A 29 13.44 -7.09 1.80
N VAL A 30 12.26 -6.47 1.82
CA VAL A 30 11.23 -6.59 0.77
C VAL A 30 11.75 -6.17 -0.61
N TYR A 31 12.64 -5.19 -0.66
CA TYR A 31 13.30 -4.69 -1.87
C TYR A 31 14.75 -5.18 -2.01
N GLY A 32 15.14 -6.21 -1.25
CA GLY A 32 16.43 -6.87 -1.45
C GLY A 32 16.44 -7.76 -2.71
N PRO A 33 17.61 -8.30 -3.11
CA PRO A 33 17.74 -9.13 -4.32
C PRO A 33 16.80 -10.35 -4.35
N GLU A 34 16.44 -10.87 -3.18
CA GLU A 34 15.51 -11.99 -3.00
C GLU A 34 14.13 -11.54 -2.50
N GLY A 35 13.91 -10.22 -2.37
CA GLY A 35 12.67 -9.65 -1.86
C GLY A 35 11.53 -9.72 -2.87
N GLY A 36 10.31 -9.99 -2.37
CA GLY A 36 9.10 -10.05 -3.20
C GLY A 36 8.79 -8.76 -3.97
N GLY A 37 9.26 -7.60 -3.46
CA GLY A 37 9.04 -6.30 -4.12
C GLY A 37 9.67 -6.20 -5.50
N THR A 38 10.88 -6.73 -5.68
CA THR A 38 11.59 -6.72 -6.97
C THR A 38 10.88 -7.54 -8.04
N ARG A 39 10.11 -8.56 -7.67
CA ARG A 39 9.34 -9.39 -8.62
C ARG A 39 8.14 -8.66 -9.20
N LEU A 40 7.60 -7.67 -8.53
CA LEU A 40 6.44 -6.90 -8.95
C LEU A 40 6.82 -5.61 -9.68
N MET A 41 7.97 -5.02 -9.35
CA MET A 41 8.43 -3.75 -9.95
C MET A 41 8.64 -3.91 -11.45
N GLY A 42 8.00 -3.04 -12.25
CA GLY A 42 8.07 -3.08 -13.71
C GLY A 42 7.38 -4.28 -14.36
N HIS A 43 6.56 -5.05 -13.62
CA HIS A 43 5.91 -6.26 -14.13
C HIS A 43 4.38 -6.28 -13.98
N VAL A 44 3.79 -5.37 -13.21
CA VAL A 44 2.35 -5.31 -12.94
C VAL A 44 1.71 -4.18 -13.74
N ARG A 45 0.67 -4.48 -14.50
CA ARG A 45 -0.16 -3.50 -15.19
C ARG A 45 -1.57 -3.54 -14.62
N PRO A 46 -2.07 -2.46 -14.00
CA PRO A 46 -3.47 -2.34 -13.64
C PRO A 46 -4.35 -2.21 -14.89
N ASP A 47 -5.60 -2.62 -14.79
CA ASP A 47 -6.61 -2.37 -15.82
C ASP A 47 -6.79 -0.85 -16.01
N ASP A 48 -7.21 -0.46 -17.22
CA ASP A 48 -7.35 0.94 -17.58
C ASP A 48 -8.44 1.63 -16.72
N PRO A 49 -8.18 2.85 -16.23
CA PRO A 49 -9.12 3.56 -15.37
C PRO A 49 -10.38 3.97 -16.14
N LYS A 50 -11.54 3.87 -15.49
CA LYS A 50 -12.87 4.24 -16.02
C LYS A 50 -13.45 5.46 -15.33
N THR A 51 -13.05 5.74 -14.11
CA THR A 51 -13.50 6.84 -13.28
C THR A 51 -12.33 7.72 -12.84
N ARG A 52 -12.62 8.87 -12.23
CA ARG A 52 -11.59 9.74 -11.63
C ARG A 52 -10.87 9.03 -10.48
N ASP A 53 -11.59 8.29 -9.65
CA ASP A 53 -11.03 7.52 -8.55
C ASP A 53 -10.10 6.42 -9.06
N ASP A 54 -10.52 5.69 -10.10
CA ASP A 54 -9.66 4.70 -10.76
C ASP A 54 -8.36 5.34 -11.30
N PHE A 55 -8.44 6.57 -11.83
CA PHE A 55 -7.27 7.28 -12.33
C PHE A 55 -6.27 7.60 -11.19
N TYR A 56 -6.75 8.09 -10.05
CA TYR A 56 -5.89 8.34 -8.88
C TYR A 56 -5.29 7.04 -8.35
N PHE A 57 -6.08 5.98 -8.30
CA PHE A 57 -5.65 4.67 -7.84
C PHE A 57 -4.58 4.05 -8.76
N THR A 58 -4.84 3.97 -10.06
CA THR A 58 -3.89 3.37 -11.03
C THR A 58 -2.61 4.18 -11.16
N ARG A 59 -2.71 5.50 -11.11
CA ARG A 59 -1.55 6.39 -11.05
C ARG A 59 -0.68 6.04 -9.84
N ARG A 60 -1.29 5.91 -8.64
CA ARG A 60 -0.54 5.56 -7.43
C ARG A 60 0.11 4.18 -7.51
N ILE A 61 -0.58 3.18 -8.09
CA ILE A 61 0.00 1.85 -8.36
C ILE A 61 1.24 1.98 -9.26
N SER A 62 1.14 2.76 -10.35
CA SER A 62 2.25 2.97 -11.29
C SER A 62 3.44 3.72 -10.66
N GLU A 63 3.18 4.66 -9.75
CA GLU A 63 4.24 5.35 -8.97
C GLU A 63 4.99 4.39 -8.03
N ARG A 64 4.32 3.33 -7.56
CA ARG A 64 4.89 2.37 -6.60
C ARG A 64 5.54 1.15 -7.24
N LEU A 65 5.06 0.72 -8.41
CA LEU A 65 5.49 -0.52 -9.06
C LEU A 65 6.18 -0.30 -10.41
N ASP A 66 6.44 0.93 -10.78
CA ASP A 66 6.93 1.38 -12.09
C ASP A 66 6.01 1.01 -13.27
N PRO A 67 5.88 1.87 -14.27
CA PRO A 67 5.11 1.58 -15.47
C PRO A 67 5.80 0.51 -16.32
N VAL A 68 5.00 -0.35 -16.94
CA VAL A 68 5.49 -1.48 -17.72
C VAL A 68 4.90 -1.50 -19.14
N SER A 69 5.75 -1.75 -20.14
CA SER A 69 5.31 -1.89 -21.53
C SER A 69 4.79 -3.29 -21.84
N VAL A 70 5.47 -4.34 -21.34
CA VAL A 70 5.05 -5.74 -21.51
C VAL A 70 4.83 -6.35 -20.11
N PRO A 71 3.58 -6.35 -19.61
CA PRO A 71 3.29 -6.80 -18.27
C PRO A 71 3.38 -8.33 -18.17
N ARG A 72 4.06 -8.80 -17.12
CA ARG A 72 4.00 -10.20 -16.70
C ARG A 72 2.70 -10.50 -15.95
N TYR A 73 2.19 -9.51 -15.22
CA TYR A 73 0.98 -9.63 -14.42
C TYR A 73 -0.04 -8.55 -14.81
N ARG A 74 -1.30 -8.93 -14.84
CA ARG A 74 -2.44 -8.03 -15.02
C ARG A 74 -3.18 -7.90 -13.69
N LEU A 75 -3.45 -6.67 -13.27
CA LEU A 75 -4.16 -6.35 -12.03
C LEU A 75 -5.55 -5.83 -12.37
N GLY A 76 -6.56 -6.73 -12.25
CA GLY A 76 -7.96 -6.32 -12.25
C GLY A 76 -8.37 -5.80 -10.87
N TYR A 77 -9.23 -4.79 -10.83
CA TYR A 77 -9.71 -4.21 -9.58
C TYR A 77 -11.13 -3.66 -9.73
N THR A 78 -11.81 -3.56 -8.60
CA THR A 78 -13.12 -2.90 -8.49
C THR A 78 -13.13 -2.10 -7.20
N ILE A 79 -13.37 -0.79 -7.28
CA ILE A 79 -13.42 0.11 -6.15
C ILE A 79 -14.86 0.48 -5.85
N THR A 80 -15.25 0.41 -4.58
CA THR A 80 -16.50 0.91 -4.04
C THR A 80 -16.22 1.89 -2.92
N THR A 81 -16.86 3.04 -2.97
CA THR A 81 -16.76 4.09 -1.94
C THR A 81 -18.13 4.37 -1.33
N ASP A 82 -18.15 4.71 -0.05
CA ASP A 82 -19.33 5.14 0.68
C ASP A 82 -18.99 6.34 1.55
N SER A 83 -19.89 7.34 1.59
CA SER A 83 -19.71 8.53 2.39
C SER A 83 -20.81 8.69 3.43
N LEU A 84 -20.42 8.96 4.67
CA LEU A 84 -21.33 9.13 5.80
C LEU A 84 -21.09 10.48 6.49
N GLY A 85 -22.16 11.24 6.69
CA GLY A 85 -22.14 12.47 7.49
C GLY A 85 -22.00 12.15 8.99
N GLU A 86 -20.95 12.68 9.62
CA GLU A 86 -20.62 12.37 11.02
C GLU A 86 -20.97 13.48 12.00
N ALA A 87 -20.93 14.75 11.58
CA ALA A 87 -21.16 15.89 12.44
C ALA A 87 -22.17 16.84 11.85
N VAL A 88 -23.17 17.20 12.64
CA VAL A 88 -24.24 18.13 12.27
C VAL A 88 -24.15 19.37 13.16
N SER A 89 -24.21 20.56 12.53
CA SER A 89 -24.23 21.84 13.23
C SER A 89 -25.57 22.07 13.94
N PRO A 90 -25.67 23.02 14.87
CA PRO A 90 -26.96 23.44 15.47
C PRO A 90 -28.00 23.90 14.45
N THR A 91 -27.56 24.27 13.24
CA THR A 91 -28.43 24.69 12.12
C THR A 91 -28.77 23.50 11.19
N ASN A 92 -28.53 22.25 11.62
CA ASN A 92 -28.80 21.01 10.89
C ASN A 92 -28.01 20.87 9.59
N ALA A 93 -26.83 21.49 9.49
CA ALA A 93 -25.91 21.32 8.36
C ALA A 93 -24.82 20.31 8.71
N THR A 94 -24.59 19.30 7.85
CA THR A 94 -23.49 18.35 8.03
C THR A 94 -22.16 19.04 7.77
N THR A 95 -21.26 19.02 8.74
CA THR A 95 -19.97 19.73 8.71
C THR A 95 -18.76 18.82 8.55
N ARG A 96 -18.94 17.51 8.74
CA ARG A 96 -17.89 16.51 8.53
C ARG A 96 -18.47 15.26 7.90
N TYR A 97 -17.73 14.73 6.95
CA TYR A 97 -18.02 13.47 6.29
C TYR A 97 -16.87 12.49 6.48
N SER A 98 -17.21 11.22 6.69
CA SER A 98 -16.31 10.07 6.58
C SER A 98 -16.45 9.46 5.21
N LEU A 99 -15.35 9.10 4.56
CA LEU A 99 -15.31 8.42 3.28
C LEU A 99 -14.59 7.09 3.47
N THR A 100 -15.30 6.00 3.28
CA THR A 100 -14.77 4.64 3.31
C THR A 100 -14.62 4.10 1.89
N GLY A 101 -13.64 3.24 1.68
CA GLY A 101 -13.43 2.58 0.40
C GLY A 101 -12.98 1.15 0.54
N ASN A 102 -13.46 0.32 -0.38
CA ASN A 102 -13.03 -1.06 -0.55
C ASN A 102 -12.54 -1.26 -1.97
N CYS A 103 -11.46 -2.01 -2.14
CA CYS A 103 -10.94 -2.41 -3.43
C CYS A 103 -10.81 -3.94 -3.45
N ASP A 104 -11.66 -4.59 -4.24
CA ASP A 104 -11.51 -5.99 -4.62
C ASP A 104 -10.51 -6.08 -5.76
N TYR A 105 -9.53 -6.98 -5.65
CA TYR A 105 -8.49 -7.12 -6.67
C TYR A 105 -8.25 -8.57 -7.05
N VAL A 106 -7.79 -8.75 -8.29
CA VAL A 106 -7.36 -10.03 -8.84
C VAL A 106 -6.08 -9.81 -9.64
N LEU A 107 -5.00 -10.46 -9.23
CA LEU A 107 -3.75 -10.51 -9.99
C LEU A 107 -3.74 -11.75 -10.87
N ARG A 108 -3.54 -11.58 -12.16
CA ARG A 108 -3.53 -12.64 -13.17
C ARG A 108 -2.18 -12.72 -13.87
N ASP A 109 -1.83 -13.89 -14.29
CA ASP A 109 -0.70 -14.08 -15.20
C ASP A 109 -1.01 -13.45 -16.57
N GLY A 110 -0.09 -12.65 -17.10
CA GLY A 110 -0.27 -11.91 -18.33
C GLY A 110 -0.35 -12.77 -19.60
N GLY A 111 0.23 -13.96 -19.58
CA GLY A 111 0.22 -14.90 -20.71
C GLY A 111 -0.94 -15.88 -20.67
N THR A 112 -1.14 -16.52 -19.51
CA THR A 112 -2.14 -17.61 -19.34
C THR A 112 -3.49 -17.11 -18.84
N ASN A 113 -3.58 -15.87 -18.33
CA ASN A 113 -4.74 -15.29 -17.66
C ASN A 113 -5.18 -16.05 -16.39
N ALA A 114 -4.36 -16.96 -15.89
CA ALA A 114 -4.64 -17.68 -14.65
C ALA A 114 -4.65 -16.73 -13.44
N VAL A 115 -5.58 -16.95 -12.52
CA VAL A 115 -5.63 -16.19 -11.25
C VAL A 115 -4.50 -16.63 -10.36
N LEU A 116 -3.63 -15.70 -10.00
CA LEU A 116 -2.49 -15.93 -9.11
C LEU A 116 -2.80 -15.51 -7.67
N LEU A 117 -3.37 -14.33 -7.50
CA LEU A 117 -3.78 -13.78 -6.20
C LEU A 117 -5.14 -13.09 -6.36
N ALA A 118 -5.95 -13.13 -5.30
CA ALA A 118 -7.17 -12.34 -5.20
C ALA A 118 -7.39 -11.92 -3.74
N GLY A 119 -8.06 -10.80 -3.55
CA GLY A 119 -8.37 -10.34 -2.20
C GLY A 119 -9.07 -8.99 -2.19
N ARG A 120 -9.18 -8.45 -0.98
CA ARG A 120 -9.78 -7.13 -0.74
C ARG A 120 -8.88 -6.33 0.17
N VAL A 121 -8.75 -5.04 -0.13
CA VAL A 121 -8.17 -4.03 0.77
C VAL A 121 -9.21 -2.96 1.05
N ALA A 122 -9.10 -2.33 2.22
CA ALA A 122 -10.01 -1.27 2.65
C ALA A 122 -9.21 -0.08 3.17
N GLY A 123 -9.83 1.08 3.15
CA GLY A 123 -9.27 2.32 3.68
C GLY A 123 -10.36 3.31 4.03
N PHE A 124 -10.02 4.34 4.77
CA PHE A 124 -10.93 5.43 5.07
C PHE A 124 -10.19 6.77 5.14
N THR A 125 -10.94 7.83 4.95
CA THR A 125 -10.51 9.23 5.14
C THR A 125 -11.70 10.07 5.56
N SER A 126 -11.52 11.35 5.73
CA SER A 126 -12.62 12.27 6.05
C SER A 126 -12.33 13.65 5.48
N TRP A 127 -13.39 14.44 5.28
CA TRP A 127 -13.27 15.86 4.94
C TRP A 127 -14.25 16.72 5.73
N SER A 128 -13.99 18.03 5.74
CA SER A 128 -14.87 19.02 6.37
C SER A 128 -15.61 19.78 5.28
N ALA A 129 -16.93 19.84 5.40
CA ALA A 129 -17.81 20.61 4.53
C ALA A 129 -18.12 22.00 5.15
N SER A 130 -17.09 22.69 5.66
CA SER A 130 -17.20 24.01 6.25
C SER A 130 -16.72 25.08 5.27
N GLY A 131 -17.45 26.18 5.18
CA GLY A 131 -17.10 27.31 4.30
C GLY A 131 -17.97 27.41 3.06
N THR A 132 -17.37 27.76 1.93
CA THR A 132 -18.09 27.89 0.65
C THR A 132 -18.28 26.51 -0.01
N VAL A 133 -19.28 26.40 -0.91
CA VAL A 133 -19.51 25.17 -1.71
C VAL A 133 -18.24 24.75 -2.45
N VAL A 134 -17.54 25.70 -3.08
CA VAL A 134 -16.30 25.44 -3.81
C VAL A 134 -15.21 24.84 -2.89
N ALA A 135 -15.09 25.34 -1.66
CA ALA A 135 -14.13 24.81 -0.69
C ALA A 135 -14.51 23.40 -0.23
N SER A 136 -15.81 23.13 -0.06
CA SER A 136 -16.31 21.80 0.31
C SER A 136 -16.06 20.78 -0.80
N ASP A 137 -16.36 21.12 -2.06
CA ASP A 137 -16.15 20.26 -3.22
C ASP A 137 -14.65 19.94 -3.41
N ALA A 138 -13.79 20.93 -3.24
CA ALA A 138 -12.34 20.72 -3.29
C ALA A 138 -11.82 19.81 -2.16
N ALA A 139 -12.41 19.94 -0.95
CA ALA A 139 -12.06 19.10 0.19
C ALA A 139 -12.54 17.65 -0.03
N GLU A 140 -13.70 17.44 -0.62
CA GLU A 140 -14.21 16.13 -1.00
C GLU A 140 -13.33 15.47 -2.06
N GLU A 141 -12.99 16.19 -3.14
CA GLU A 141 -12.09 15.67 -4.17
C GLU A 141 -10.71 15.28 -3.61
N ASP A 142 -10.17 16.10 -2.69
CA ASP A 142 -8.91 15.77 -2.02
C ASP A 142 -9.04 14.53 -1.13
N ALA A 143 -10.18 14.35 -0.45
CA ALA A 143 -10.46 13.15 0.34
C ALA A 143 -10.49 11.89 -0.54
N HIS A 144 -11.16 11.95 -1.71
CA HIS A 144 -11.14 10.85 -2.69
C HIS A 144 -9.72 10.53 -3.14
N ARG A 145 -8.93 11.53 -3.50
CA ARG A 145 -7.53 11.33 -3.91
C ARG A 145 -6.68 10.66 -2.83
N ARG A 146 -6.84 11.08 -1.56
CA ARG A 146 -6.15 10.45 -0.42
C ARG A 146 -6.60 9.01 -0.20
N LEU A 147 -7.92 8.76 -0.29
CA LEU A 147 -8.45 7.40 -0.14
C LEU A 147 -7.89 6.46 -1.21
N MET A 148 -7.85 6.90 -2.48
CA MET A 148 -7.30 6.11 -3.57
C MET A 148 -5.81 5.80 -3.36
N ALA A 149 -5.04 6.76 -2.82
CA ALA A 149 -3.64 6.51 -2.45
C ALA A 149 -3.51 5.48 -1.33
N ILE A 150 -4.36 5.55 -0.29
CA ILE A 150 -4.38 4.57 0.82
C ILE A 150 -4.71 3.17 0.29
N LEU A 151 -5.75 3.03 -0.54
CA LEU A 151 -6.14 1.73 -1.11
C LEU A 151 -5.03 1.14 -1.99
N ALA A 152 -4.40 1.97 -2.83
CA ALA A 152 -3.28 1.55 -3.68
C ALA A 152 -2.07 1.12 -2.85
N ASP A 153 -1.68 1.87 -1.82
CA ASP A 153 -0.56 1.54 -0.94
C ASP A 153 -0.82 0.26 -0.15
N ASN A 154 -2.04 0.06 0.36
CA ASN A 154 -2.45 -1.17 1.04
C ASN A 154 -2.40 -2.38 0.09
N LEU A 155 -2.86 -2.20 -1.16
CA LEU A 155 -2.82 -3.25 -2.18
C LEU A 155 -1.39 -3.61 -2.53
N VAL A 156 -0.52 -2.64 -2.83
CA VAL A 156 0.89 -2.90 -3.15
C VAL A 156 1.58 -3.61 -1.98
N THR A 157 1.35 -3.18 -0.75
CA THR A 157 1.90 -3.83 0.45
C THR A 157 1.46 -5.29 0.53
N ARG A 158 0.17 -5.57 0.28
CA ARG A 158 -0.36 -6.94 0.32
C ARG A 158 0.18 -7.81 -0.80
N LEU A 159 0.26 -7.30 -2.04
CA LEU A 159 0.87 -8.00 -3.17
C LEU A 159 2.34 -8.33 -2.89
N THR A 160 3.08 -7.37 -2.36
CA THR A 160 4.49 -7.53 -2.04
C THR A 160 4.73 -8.59 -0.97
N ALA A 161 3.87 -8.63 0.07
CA ALA A 161 3.94 -9.65 1.12
C ALA A 161 3.68 -11.07 0.58
N GLN A 162 2.90 -11.21 -0.49
CA GLN A 162 2.57 -12.49 -1.12
C GLN A 162 3.42 -12.79 -2.38
N ALA A 163 4.33 -11.90 -2.76
CA ALA A 163 5.09 -12.03 -4.01
C ALA A 163 6.02 -13.25 -4.05
N SER A 164 6.41 -13.80 -2.89
CA SER A 164 7.19 -15.05 -2.82
C SER A 164 6.43 -16.27 -3.34
N THR A 165 5.10 -16.23 -3.35
CA THR A 165 4.24 -17.32 -3.84
C THR A 165 3.98 -17.26 -5.35
N LEU A 166 4.37 -16.16 -6.00
CA LEU A 166 4.18 -15.98 -7.44
C LEU A 166 5.17 -16.84 -8.24
N PRO A 167 4.75 -17.37 -9.41
CA PRO A 167 5.65 -18.11 -10.30
C PRO A 167 6.84 -17.26 -10.74
N GLN A 168 8.01 -17.91 -10.88
CA GLN A 168 9.24 -17.26 -11.38
C GLN A 168 9.22 -17.13 -12.88
#